data_ff119fee70e901dd019b7b3027e5a1b3
#
_entry.id   ff119fee70e901dd019b7b3027e5a1b3
#
_cell.length_a   1.000
_cell.length_b   1.000
_cell.length_c   1.000
_cell.angle_alpha   90.00
_cell.angle_beta   90.00
_cell.angle_gamma   90.00
#
_symmetry.space_group_name_H-M   'P 1'
#
loop_
_entity.id
_entity.type
_entity.pdbx_description
1 polymer ?
#
loop_
_entity_poly.entity_id
_entity_poly.type
_entity_poly.pdbx_seq_one_letter_code
_entity_poly.pdbx_strand_id
1 'polypeptide(L)'
;MDIEDIYDAYFGKNPYSVMDGLNQEGKDKIKDYAKILKASGLFEPVVANIIPFRKKEIFMDIFGDAVSAGTGNFLTDSPKESYEVGDLAPDNADFGVRISGDSMEPEYHNGEIAWIQQKDSICNGEVGIFYLNGDAYIKKLHDEPDGLFLISLNKKYKPIAIQESDSFKIFGRVVGKCDASDIPGFQ
;
A
#
# COMPACT_ATOMS: atom_id res chain seq x y z
N MET A 1 -30.10 -6.59 19.47
CA MET A 1 -30.32 -7.65 18.48
C MET A 1 -29.49 -8.83 18.96
N ASP A 2 -30.14 -9.93 19.27
CA ASP A 2 -29.51 -11.15 19.78
C ASP A 2 -28.80 -11.89 18.64
N ILE A 3 -27.81 -12.74 18.96
CA ILE A 3 -27.10 -13.56 17.96
C ILE A 3 -28.07 -14.48 17.21
N GLU A 4 -29.11 -14.95 17.88
CA GLU A 4 -30.20 -15.74 17.28
C GLU A 4 -30.99 -14.91 16.26
N ASP A 5 -31.30 -13.66 16.55
CA ASP A 5 -31.99 -12.75 15.61
C ASP A 5 -31.17 -12.49 14.35
N ILE A 6 -29.84 -12.40 14.47
CA ILE A 6 -28.92 -12.20 13.34
C ILE A 6 -28.84 -13.49 12.50
N TYR A 7 -28.73 -14.64 13.16
CA TYR A 7 -28.66 -15.92 12.47
C TYR A 7 -29.94 -16.20 11.66
N ASP A 8 -31.09 -15.99 12.28
CA ASP A 8 -32.39 -16.21 11.64
C ASP A 8 -32.65 -15.26 10.46
N ALA A 9 -32.11 -14.03 10.51
CA ALA A 9 -32.24 -13.06 9.43
C ALA A 9 -31.39 -13.39 8.20
N TYR A 10 -30.23 -14.02 8.38
CA TYR A 10 -29.28 -14.32 7.28
C TYR A 10 -29.34 -15.77 6.78
N PHE A 11 -29.67 -16.72 7.64
CA PHE A 11 -29.59 -18.16 7.35
C PHE A 11 -30.92 -18.90 7.43
N GLY A 12 -32.03 -18.20 7.81
CA GLY A 12 -33.30 -18.79 8.08
C GLY A 12 -33.36 -19.44 9.48
N LYS A 13 -34.57 -19.86 9.92
CA LYS A 13 -34.75 -20.46 11.24
C LYS A 13 -33.75 -21.58 11.46
N ASN A 14 -33.02 -21.50 12.58
CA ASN A 14 -32.04 -22.50 12.96
C ASN A 14 -32.67 -23.91 13.03
N PRO A 15 -32.33 -24.84 12.10
CA PRO A 15 -32.94 -26.18 12.08
C PRO A 15 -32.50 -27.03 13.28
N TYR A 16 -31.58 -26.56 14.08
CA TYR A 16 -31.03 -27.25 15.26
C TYR A 16 -31.44 -26.60 16.59
N SER A 17 -32.52 -25.83 16.61
CA SER A 17 -33.04 -25.33 17.89
C SER A 17 -33.44 -26.52 18.76
N VAL A 18 -32.60 -26.85 19.73
CA VAL A 18 -32.81 -27.96 20.68
C VAL A 18 -34.10 -27.82 21.47
N MET A 19 -34.68 -26.63 21.44
CA MET A 19 -35.92 -26.32 22.18
C MET A 19 -37.20 -26.45 21.34
N ASP A 20 -37.07 -26.60 20.01
CA ASP A 20 -38.20 -26.73 19.12
C ASP A 20 -38.83 -28.13 19.28
N GLY A 21 -40.15 -28.15 19.40
CA GLY A 21 -40.89 -29.37 19.60
C GLY A 21 -40.99 -29.89 21.04
N LEU A 22 -40.32 -29.23 22.02
CA LEU A 22 -40.44 -29.58 23.43
C LEU A 22 -41.59 -28.81 24.08
N ASN A 23 -42.29 -29.50 25.01
CA ASN A 23 -43.25 -28.86 25.92
C ASN A 23 -42.52 -28.01 26.96
N GLN A 24 -43.25 -27.22 27.75
CA GLN A 24 -42.65 -26.30 28.74
C GLN A 24 -41.79 -27.03 29.77
N GLU A 25 -42.20 -28.20 30.25
CA GLU A 25 -41.40 -28.99 31.18
C GLU A 25 -40.03 -29.40 30.61
N GLY A 26 -39.99 -29.84 29.33
CA GLY A 26 -38.77 -30.20 28.63
C GLY A 26 -37.81 -28.97 28.47
N LYS A 27 -38.37 -27.80 28.14
CA LYS A 27 -37.60 -26.55 28.04
C LYS A 27 -36.99 -26.13 29.37
N ASP A 28 -37.74 -26.29 30.47
CA ASP A 28 -37.27 -25.92 31.81
C ASP A 28 -36.15 -26.85 32.28
N LYS A 29 -36.25 -28.19 32.00
CA LYS A 29 -35.16 -29.14 32.26
C LYS A 29 -33.87 -28.79 31.52
N ILE A 30 -33.94 -28.39 30.26
CA ILE A 30 -32.78 -27.97 29.51
C ILE A 30 -32.11 -26.72 30.12
N LYS A 31 -32.93 -25.72 30.52
CA LYS A 31 -32.44 -24.53 31.19
C LYS A 31 -31.75 -24.85 32.52
N ASP A 32 -32.29 -25.74 33.30
CA ASP A 32 -31.70 -26.14 34.59
C ASP A 32 -30.38 -26.93 34.36
N TYR A 33 -30.35 -27.79 33.37
CA TYR A 33 -29.09 -28.47 33.01
C TYR A 33 -28.01 -27.51 32.50
N ALA A 34 -28.40 -26.52 31.69
CA ALA A 34 -27.48 -25.46 31.23
C ALA A 34 -26.91 -24.63 32.40
N LYS A 35 -27.71 -24.35 33.45
CA LYS A 35 -27.24 -23.70 34.68
C LYS A 35 -26.18 -24.51 35.39
N ILE A 36 -26.38 -25.84 35.52
CA ILE A 36 -25.42 -26.77 36.13
C ILE A 36 -24.11 -26.78 35.33
N LEU A 37 -24.18 -26.87 34.00
CA LEU A 37 -23.00 -26.86 33.14
C LEU A 37 -22.20 -25.55 33.27
N LYS A 38 -22.89 -24.41 33.30
CA LYS A 38 -22.24 -23.11 33.55
C LYS A 38 -21.57 -23.04 34.94
N ALA A 39 -22.29 -23.52 35.99
CA ALA A 39 -21.74 -23.54 37.32
C ALA A 39 -20.55 -24.47 37.53
N SER A 40 -20.40 -25.49 36.67
CA SER A 40 -19.23 -26.39 36.72
C SER A 40 -17.92 -25.77 36.24
N GLY A 41 -17.97 -24.65 35.48
CA GLY A 41 -16.81 -24.02 34.87
C GLY A 41 -16.13 -24.84 33.77
N LEU A 42 -16.60 -26.06 33.48
CA LEU A 42 -15.96 -26.97 32.53
C LEU A 42 -16.24 -26.62 31.06
N PHE A 43 -17.27 -25.82 30.83
CA PHE A 43 -17.77 -25.49 29.49
C PHE A 43 -17.85 -23.98 29.27
N GLU A 44 -16.93 -23.24 29.92
CA GLU A 44 -16.83 -21.81 29.64
C GLU A 44 -16.35 -21.60 28.20
N PRO A 45 -16.94 -20.67 27.46
CA PRO A 45 -16.46 -20.35 26.12
C PRO A 45 -15.00 -19.93 26.22
N VAL A 46 -14.12 -20.57 25.44
CA VAL A 46 -12.76 -20.08 25.25
C VAL A 46 -12.90 -18.71 24.61
N VAL A 47 -12.81 -17.66 25.40
CA VAL A 47 -12.70 -16.31 24.88
C VAL A 47 -11.36 -16.28 24.14
N ALA A 48 -11.40 -16.49 22.83
CA ALA A 48 -10.25 -16.21 22.01
C ALA A 48 -9.89 -14.74 22.31
N ASN A 49 -8.72 -14.51 22.88
CA ASN A 49 -8.17 -13.16 22.95
C ASN A 49 -7.98 -12.71 21.50
N ILE A 50 -9.03 -12.08 20.97
CA ILE A 50 -8.92 -11.35 19.70
C ILE A 50 -8.02 -10.18 20.03
N ILE A 51 -6.71 -10.37 19.83
CA ILE A 51 -5.78 -9.25 19.81
C ILE A 51 -6.27 -8.39 18.66
N PRO A 52 -6.78 -7.17 18.92
CA PRO A 52 -7.21 -6.32 17.83
C PRO A 52 -5.99 -6.13 16.93
N PHE A 53 -6.15 -6.48 15.64
CA PHE A 53 -5.12 -6.21 14.64
C PHE A 53 -4.92 -4.68 14.64
N ARG A 54 -3.87 -4.21 15.30
CA ARG A 54 -3.48 -2.81 15.19
C ARG A 54 -2.99 -2.64 13.76
N LYS A 55 -3.75 -1.92 12.95
CA LYS A 55 -3.27 -1.43 11.67
C LYS A 55 -1.95 -0.73 11.96
N LYS A 56 -0.87 -1.21 11.37
CA LYS A 56 0.46 -0.60 11.51
C LYS A 56 0.36 0.79 10.87
N GLU A 57 0.48 1.83 11.67
CA GLU A 57 0.61 3.20 11.16
C GLU A 57 1.99 3.29 10.50
N ILE A 58 2.01 3.29 9.18
CA ILE A 58 3.24 3.43 8.38
C ILE A 58 3.26 4.85 7.86
N PHE A 59 4.26 5.61 8.28
CA PHE A 59 4.53 6.94 7.77
C PHE A 59 5.67 6.87 6.77
N MET A 60 5.54 7.61 5.66
CA MET A 60 6.56 7.67 4.63
C MET A 60 6.70 9.10 4.12
N ASP A 61 7.95 9.49 3.87
CA ASP A 61 8.25 10.77 3.26
C ASP A 61 7.85 10.77 1.79
N ILE A 62 7.10 11.77 1.37
CA ILE A 62 6.73 11.99 -0.02
C ILE A 62 7.34 13.30 -0.48
N PHE A 63 8.10 13.22 -1.56
CA PHE A 63 8.64 14.38 -2.24
C PHE A 63 7.57 14.92 -3.20
N GLY A 64 7.32 16.24 -3.12
CA GLY A 64 6.47 16.97 -4.03
C GLY A 64 6.97 16.90 -5.48
N ASP A 65 6.65 17.89 -6.29
CA ASP A 65 7.12 17.92 -7.68
C ASP A 65 8.60 17.60 -7.75
N ALA A 66 9.00 16.77 -8.71
CA ALA A 66 10.39 16.48 -9.02
C ALA A 66 11.06 17.82 -9.36
N VAL A 67 11.52 18.52 -8.32
CA VAL A 67 12.10 19.83 -8.43
C VAL A 67 13.45 19.65 -9.07
N SER A 68 13.73 20.47 -10.07
CA SER A 68 15.08 20.75 -10.58
C SER A 68 16.01 21.05 -9.40
N ALA A 69 16.64 20.02 -8.86
CA ALA A 69 17.55 20.13 -7.74
C ALA A 69 18.91 20.54 -8.27
N GLY A 70 19.16 21.84 -8.30
CA GLY A 70 20.41 22.42 -8.79
C GLY A 70 21.69 21.97 -8.07
N THR A 71 21.60 21.09 -7.08
CA THR A 71 22.73 20.63 -6.25
C THR A 71 23.08 19.15 -6.41
N GLY A 72 22.32 18.37 -7.20
CA GLY A 72 22.56 16.95 -7.38
C GLY A 72 22.19 16.06 -6.20
N ASN A 73 21.55 16.60 -5.17
CA ASN A 73 21.19 15.90 -3.95
C ASN A 73 19.68 15.98 -3.69
N PHE A 74 18.88 15.43 -4.64
CA PHE A 74 17.41 15.44 -4.62
C PHE A 74 16.82 15.04 -3.26
N LEU A 75 17.34 13.98 -2.63
CA LEU A 75 16.83 13.47 -1.36
C LEU A 75 17.09 14.38 -0.16
N THR A 76 18.08 15.28 -0.24
CA THR A 76 18.46 16.16 0.87
C THR A 76 17.85 17.55 0.74
N ASP A 77 17.71 18.04 -0.47
CA ASP A 77 17.43 19.45 -0.75
C ASP A 77 16.00 19.70 -1.23
N SER A 78 15.25 18.62 -1.58
CA SER A 78 13.86 18.73 -2.01
C SER A 78 12.93 18.79 -0.80
N PRO A 79 11.89 19.64 -0.84
CA PRO A 79 10.87 19.65 0.19
C PRO A 79 10.14 18.29 0.21
N LYS A 80 9.97 17.75 1.41
CA LYS A 80 9.28 16.50 1.66
C LYS A 80 8.38 16.64 2.86
N GLU A 81 7.27 15.92 2.85
CA GLU A 81 6.36 15.82 3.96
C GLU A 81 6.07 14.36 4.25
N SER A 82 5.83 14.04 5.53
CA SER A 82 5.60 12.67 5.98
C SER A 82 4.10 12.43 6.12
N TYR A 83 3.60 11.40 5.44
CA TYR A 83 2.18 11.02 5.41
C TYR A 83 1.96 9.61 5.92
N GLU A 84 0.80 9.38 6.54
CA GLU A 84 0.35 8.03 6.88
C GLU A 84 -0.09 7.31 5.60
N VAL A 85 0.68 6.33 5.17
CA VAL A 85 0.44 5.62 3.90
C VAL A 85 -0.14 4.21 4.10
N GLY A 86 0.05 3.60 5.27
CA GLY A 86 -0.47 2.27 5.56
C GLY A 86 -0.08 1.25 4.48
N ASP A 87 -1.07 0.51 3.97
CA ASP A 87 -0.87 -0.54 2.96
C ASP A 87 -0.76 0.00 1.52
N LEU A 88 -0.81 1.32 1.32
CA LEU A 88 -0.66 1.95 -0.01
C LEU A 88 0.78 1.85 -0.52
N ALA A 89 1.75 1.85 0.39
CA ALA A 89 3.16 1.69 0.04
C ALA A 89 3.60 0.23 0.16
N PRO A 90 4.30 -0.33 -0.84
CA PRO A 90 4.95 -1.63 -0.71
C PRO A 90 5.95 -1.68 0.45
N ASP A 91 6.09 -2.84 1.10
CA ASP A 91 7.00 -3.03 2.25
C ASP A 91 8.46 -2.69 1.97
N ASN A 92 8.87 -2.73 0.71
CA ASN A 92 10.22 -2.43 0.25
C ASN A 92 10.38 -1.00 -0.32
N ALA A 93 9.38 -0.15 -0.16
CA ALA A 93 9.49 1.27 -0.51
C ALA A 93 10.18 2.04 0.63
N ASP A 94 11.06 2.97 0.26
CA ASP A 94 11.75 3.84 1.19
C ASP A 94 11.16 5.25 1.22
N PHE A 95 10.60 5.71 0.10
CA PHE A 95 9.93 7.02 -0.02
C PHE A 95 8.99 7.08 -1.23
N GLY A 96 8.13 8.10 -1.25
CA GLY A 96 7.26 8.42 -2.38
C GLY A 96 7.73 9.64 -3.17
N VAL A 97 7.42 9.67 -4.47
CA VAL A 97 7.66 10.84 -5.33
C VAL A 97 6.40 11.12 -6.14
N ARG A 98 5.93 12.38 -6.14
CA ARG A 98 4.82 12.80 -6.97
C ARG A 98 5.25 12.83 -8.43
N ILE A 99 4.47 12.18 -9.30
CA ILE A 99 4.72 12.16 -10.73
C ILE A 99 4.25 13.47 -11.35
N SER A 100 5.13 14.12 -12.11
CA SER A 100 4.81 15.35 -12.84
C SER A 100 4.93 15.11 -14.35
N GLY A 101 3.87 15.49 -15.08
CA GLY A 101 3.79 15.35 -16.53
C GLY A 101 3.30 13.99 -17.02
N ASP A 102 3.26 13.84 -18.35
CA ASP A 102 2.66 12.68 -19.04
C ASP A 102 3.70 11.74 -19.69
N SER A 103 4.98 11.94 -19.39
CA SER A 103 6.07 11.23 -20.10
C SER A 103 6.10 9.72 -19.84
N MET A 104 5.45 9.27 -18.76
CA MET A 104 5.41 7.86 -18.35
C MET A 104 4.02 7.23 -18.54
N GLU A 105 3.10 7.94 -19.19
CA GLU A 105 1.82 7.35 -19.59
C GLU A 105 1.99 6.27 -20.67
N PRO A 106 1.10 5.26 -20.68
CA PRO A 106 -0.14 5.13 -19.88
C PRO A 106 0.07 4.45 -18.53
N GLU A 107 1.26 4.05 -18.17
CA GLU A 107 1.48 3.27 -16.95
C GLU A 107 1.49 4.14 -15.69
N TYR A 108 2.06 5.33 -15.78
CA TYR A 108 2.13 6.28 -14.66
C TYR A 108 1.53 7.62 -15.10
N HIS A 109 0.56 8.13 -14.32
CA HIS A 109 -0.16 9.35 -14.65
C HIS A 109 0.32 10.54 -13.82
N ASN A 110 0.13 11.73 -14.39
CA ASN A 110 0.42 12.96 -13.67
C ASN A 110 -0.37 13.05 -12.36
N GLY A 111 0.31 13.36 -11.26
CA GLY A 111 -0.27 13.48 -9.94
C GLY A 111 -0.28 12.20 -9.10
N GLU A 112 -0.07 11.01 -9.69
CA GLU A 112 0.12 9.78 -8.92
C GLU A 112 1.40 9.85 -8.08
N ILE A 113 1.49 9.01 -7.04
CA ILE A 113 2.70 8.82 -6.23
C ILE A 113 3.38 7.54 -6.68
N ALA A 114 4.65 7.65 -7.08
CA ALA A 114 5.52 6.51 -7.32
C ALA A 114 6.24 6.15 -6.02
N TRP A 115 6.15 4.89 -5.60
CA TRP A 115 6.89 4.35 -4.46
C TRP A 115 8.27 3.90 -4.91
N ILE A 116 9.30 4.38 -4.21
CA ILE A 116 10.69 4.21 -4.61
C ILE A 116 11.42 3.37 -3.57
N GLN A 117 12.12 2.35 -4.05
CA GLN A 117 13.17 1.68 -3.29
C GLN A 117 14.51 2.35 -3.61
N GLN A 118 15.15 2.92 -2.60
CA GLN A 118 16.44 3.60 -2.76
C GLN A 118 17.53 2.61 -3.18
N LYS A 119 18.19 2.91 -4.29
CA LYS A 119 19.29 2.11 -4.85
C LYS A 119 20.21 2.98 -5.69
N ASP A 120 21.49 2.67 -5.66
CA ASP A 120 22.50 3.31 -6.50
C ASP A 120 22.59 2.72 -7.90
N SER A 121 21.94 1.58 -8.13
CA SER A 121 21.85 0.89 -9.42
C SER A 121 20.53 0.16 -9.58
N ILE A 122 20.03 0.10 -10.80
CA ILE A 122 18.83 -0.67 -11.18
C ILE A 122 19.13 -1.47 -12.45
N CYS A 123 18.30 -2.47 -12.73
CA CYS A 123 18.50 -3.31 -13.91
C CYS A 123 17.99 -2.62 -15.18
N ASN A 124 18.59 -3.04 -16.33
CA ASN A 124 18.06 -2.64 -17.64
C ASN A 124 16.57 -2.96 -17.76
N GLY A 125 15.80 -1.99 -18.22
CA GLY A 125 14.35 -2.10 -18.37
C GLY A 125 13.54 -1.75 -17.13
N GLU A 126 14.13 -1.54 -15.96
CA GLU A 126 13.42 -1.06 -14.79
C GLU A 126 13.09 0.45 -14.89
N VAL A 127 12.01 0.85 -14.24
CA VAL A 127 11.63 2.26 -14.06
C VAL A 127 12.25 2.77 -12.76
N GLY A 128 12.86 3.93 -12.83
CA GLY A 128 13.53 4.54 -11.67
C GLY A 128 13.44 6.06 -11.66
N ILE A 129 13.98 6.62 -10.58
CA ILE A 129 14.22 8.05 -10.44
C ILE A 129 15.70 8.32 -10.71
N PHE A 130 15.95 9.24 -11.60
CA PHE A 130 17.28 9.63 -12.07
C PHE A 130 17.50 11.11 -11.94
N TYR A 131 18.72 11.48 -11.62
CA TYR A 131 19.24 12.84 -11.76
C TYR A 131 20.08 12.91 -13.02
N LEU A 132 19.88 13.95 -13.80
CA LEU A 132 20.67 14.25 -14.97
C LEU A 132 20.83 15.76 -15.13
N ASN A 133 22.06 16.27 -14.99
CA ASN A 133 22.44 17.65 -15.28
C ASN A 133 21.59 18.73 -14.59
N GLY A 134 21.08 18.48 -13.39
CA GLY A 134 20.28 19.44 -12.62
C GLY A 134 18.81 19.08 -12.48
N ASP A 135 18.31 18.17 -13.31
CA ASP A 135 16.91 17.78 -13.32
C ASP A 135 16.70 16.36 -12.79
N ALA A 136 15.53 16.11 -12.19
CA ALA A 136 15.10 14.78 -11.78
C ALA A 136 14.09 14.23 -12.78
N TYR A 137 14.24 12.95 -13.10
CA TYR A 137 13.40 12.26 -14.07
C TYR A 137 12.89 10.94 -13.53
N ILE A 138 11.61 10.63 -13.79
CA ILE A 138 11.10 9.29 -13.74
C ILE A 138 11.13 8.72 -15.16
N LYS A 139 11.90 7.65 -15.40
CA LYS A 139 12.10 7.04 -16.71
C LYS A 139 12.38 5.55 -16.59
N LYS A 140 12.30 4.86 -17.71
CA LYS A 140 12.79 3.49 -17.86
C LYS A 140 14.26 3.53 -18.25
N LEU A 141 15.10 2.77 -17.54
CA LEU A 141 16.50 2.62 -17.88
C LEU A 141 16.66 1.73 -19.13
N HIS A 142 17.48 2.18 -20.05
CA HIS A 142 17.99 1.36 -21.15
C HIS A 142 19.52 1.39 -21.09
N ASP A 143 20.09 0.24 -20.76
CA ASP A 143 21.54 0.05 -20.62
C ASP A 143 21.93 -1.17 -21.44
N GLU A 144 22.31 -0.94 -22.68
CA GLU A 144 22.62 -1.95 -23.67
C GLU A 144 23.87 -1.52 -24.46
N PRO A 145 24.48 -2.40 -25.28
CA PRO A 145 25.69 -2.08 -26.04
C PRO A 145 25.56 -0.88 -26.99
N ASP A 146 24.33 -0.47 -27.33
CA ASP A 146 24.05 0.71 -28.17
C ASP A 146 24.10 2.02 -27.36
N GLY A 147 24.18 1.96 -26.04
CA GLY A 147 24.34 3.10 -25.16
C GLY A 147 23.45 3.09 -23.93
N LEU A 148 23.61 4.13 -23.11
CA LEU A 148 22.84 4.38 -21.91
C LEU A 148 21.79 5.46 -22.21
N PHE A 149 20.50 5.13 -22.03
CA PHE A 149 19.40 6.05 -22.29
C PHE A 149 18.35 6.02 -21.19
N LEU A 150 17.68 7.16 -21.00
CA LEU A 150 16.43 7.26 -20.24
C LEU A 150 15.25 7.29 -21.22
N ILE A 151 14.41 6.28 -21.11
CA ILE A 151 13.28 6.06 -22.03
C ILE A 151 11.97 6.49 -21.36
N SER A 152 11.20 7.34 -22.03
CA SER A 152 9.81 7.62 -21.66
C SER A 152 8.90 6.48 -22.15
N LEU A 153 7.90 6.09 -21.36
CA LEU A 153 6.88 5.12 -21.81
C LEU A 153 5.95 5.75 -22.84
N ASN A 154 5.73 7.05 -22.73
CA ASN A 154 4.98 7.80 -23.71
C ASN A 154 5.82 8.06 -24.96
N LYS A 155 5.42 7.45 -26.07
CA LYS A 155 6.12 7.52 -27.37
C LYS A 155 6.23 8.90 -27.99
N LYS A 156 5.53 9.91 -27.45
CA LYS A 156 5.69 11.32 -27.86
C LYS A 156 7.08 11.86 -27.52
N TYR A 157 7.74 11.29 -26.51
CA TYR A 157 9.03 11.75 -26.01
C TYR A 157 10.15 10.93 -26.60
N LYS A 158 11.21 11.60 -27.04
CA LYS A 158 12.43 10.93 -27.52
C LYS A 158 13.25 10.39 -26.35
N PRO A 159 14.01 9.31 -26.53
CA PRO A 159 15.01 8.87 -25.57
C PRO A 159 16.00 9.97 -25.24
N ILE A 160 16.43 10.04 -23.98
CA ILE A 160 17.48 10.93 -23.51
C ILE A 160 18.75 10.10 -23.42
N ALA A 161 19.73 10.38 -24.27
CA ALA A 161 21.03 9.71 -24.24
C ALA A 161 21.86 10.27 -23.08
N ILE A 162 22.51 9.41 -22.32
CA ILE A 162 23.45 9.78 -21.25
C ILE A 162 24.86 9.74 -21.81
N GLN A 163 25.58 10.84 -21.65
CA GLN A 163 26.96 10.96 -22.09
C GLN A 163 27.93 10.80 -20.91
N GLU A 164 29.15 10.39 -21.15
CA GLU A 164 30.20 10.28 -20.12
C GLU A 164 30.48 11.60 -19.38
N SER A 165 30.22 12.74 -20.04
CA SER A 165 30.38 14.08 -19.47
C SER A 165 29.21 14.51 -18.59
N ASP A 166 28.09 13.79 -18.59
CA ASP A 166 26.88 14.16 -17.87
C ASP A 166 27.03 13.89 -16.36
N SER A 167 26.44 14.78 -15.56
CA SER A 167 26.23 14.52 -14.15
C SER A 167 25.00 13.64 -13.99
N PHE A 168 25.20 12.31 -13.91
CA PHE A 168 24.14 11.31 -13.83
C PHE A 168 24.19 10.55 -12.51
N LYS A 169 23.01 10.33 -11.90
CA LYS A 169 22.86 9.54 -10.68
C LYS A 169 21.53 8.81 -10.66
N ILE A 170 21.52 7.60 -10.11
CA ILE A 170 20.33 6.81 -9.84
C ILE A 170 19.94 7.01 -8.38
N PHE A 171 18.68 7.37 -8.10
CA PHE A 171 18.16 7.50 -6.73
C PHE A 171 17.41 6.27 -6.26
N GLY A 172 16.89 5.48 -7.18
CA GLY A 172 16.19 4.26 -6.85
C GLY A 172 15.28 3.77 -7.97
N ARG A 173 14.68 2.60 -7.73
CA ARG A 173 13.70 2.01 -8.63
C ARG A 173 12.27 2.20 -8.13
N VAL A 174 11.33 2.27 -9.05
CA VAL A 174 9.91 2.25 -8.75
C VAL A 174 9.51 0.83 -8.37
N VAL A 175 8.85 0.69 -7.21
CA VAL A 175 8.36 -0.59 -6.68
C VAL A 175 6.84 -0.65 -6.59
N GLY A 176 6.16 0.45 -6.83
CA GLY A 176 4.71 0.55 -6.83
C GLY A 176 4.24 1.97 -7.09
N LYS A 177 2.95 2.16 -7.11
CA LYS A 177 2.31 3.48 -7.21
C LYS A 177 0.94 3.47 -6.55
N CYS A 178 0.42 4.65 -6.23
CA CYS A 178 -0.97 4.86 -5.83
C CYS A 178 -1.50 6.19 -6.34
N ASP A 179 -2.81 6.38 -6.27
CA ASP A 179 -3.40 7.70 -6.49
C ASP A 179 -3.10 8.59 -5.28
N ALA A 180 -2.74 9.84 -5.53
CA ALA A 180 -2.47 10.80 -4.47
C ALA A 180 -3.70 11.06 -3.57
N SER A 181 -4.90 10.92 -4.12
CA SER A 181 -6.16 11.07 -3.38
C SER A 181 -6.41 9.97 -2.35
N ASP A 182 -5.72 8.83 -2.46
CA ASP A 182 -5.83 7.72 -1.50
C ASP A 182 -5.03 7.98 -0.22
N ILE A 183 -4.11 8.97 -0.23
CA ILE A 183 -3.24 9.30 0.90
C ILE A 183 -3.92 10.36 1.78
N PRO A 184 -4.21 10.05 3.06
CA PRO A 184 -4.86 10.97 3.96
C PRO A 184 -4.06 12.29 4.13
N GLY A 185 -4.69 13.42 3.85
CA GLY A 185 -4.10 14.74 4.03
C GLY A 185 -3.12 15.19 2.94
N PHE A 186 -2.87 14.39 1.93
CA PHE A 186 -2.05 14.78 0.78
C PHE A 186 -2.87 15.67 -0.17
N GLN A 187 -2.32 16.84 -0.56
CA GLN A 187 -2.97 17.83 -1.44
C GLN A 187 -2.12 18.18 -2.66
#